data_4564b19d75db629761ba49ac2e72705d
#
_entry.id   4564b19d75db629761ba49ac2e72705d
#
_cell.length_a   1.000
_cell.length_b   1.000
_cell.length_c   1.000
_cell.angle_alpha   90.00
_cell.angle_beta   90.00
_cell.angle_gamma   90.00
#
_symmetry.space_group_name_H-M   'P 1'
#
loop_
_entity.id
_entity.type
_entity.pdbx_description
1 polymer ?
#
loop_
_entity_poly.entity_id
_entity_poly.type
_entity_poly.pdbx_seq_one_letter_code
_entity_poly.pdbx_strand_id
1 'polypeptide(L)'
;MLCLQEAHDYHGRQVGQAEWLAKHLGYPYFASFPTSRSHMVEDASLALGIVSRFPIRDAVYKQFPNPRLRVVGPNGENWELHDKGYVVGQLDLGWGTLGLVNGHCFPLQHFGISPTEPVFAQMWRMLTADLLAVGAAGPALAAVDLNYARIRDLLVDVLRPGRYFNAFDGTPTTPQGVQKDYILYGESIRLLTTTVASTGSDHSYCQASFLM
;
A
#
# COMPACT_ATOMS: atom_id res chain seq x y z
N MET A 1 5.59 9.57 -8.91
CA MET A 1 5.82 8.52 -7.91
C MET A 1 4.91 7.36 -8.22
N LEU A 2 5.39 6.12 -8.03
CA LEU A 2 4.58 4.90 -8.00
C LEU A 2 4.75 4.23 -6.64
N CYS A 3 3.67 3.69 -6.11
CA CYS A 3 3.65 2.80 -4.95
C CYS A 3 3.16 1.44 -5.44
N LEU A 4 3.93 0.40 -5.16
CA LEU A 4 3.67 -0.95 -5.63
C LEU A 4 3.36 -1.84 -4.43
N GLN A 5 2.35 -2.67 -4.56
CA GLN A 5 2.05 -3.77 -3.66
C GLN A 5 2.24 -5.08 -4.45
N GLU A 6 2.72 -6.12 -3.77
CA GLU A 6 3.08 -7.41 -4.37
C GLU A 6 4.06 -7.33 -5.54
N ALA A 7 4.92 -6.31 -5.56
CA ALA A 7 6.04 -6.28 -6.49
C ALA A 7 6.96 -7.49 -6.24
N HIS A 8 7.50 -8.07 -7.30
CA HIS A 8 8.51 -9.13 -7.14
C HIS A 8 9.89 -8.53 -6.97
N ASP A 9 10.57 -8.99 -5.93
CA ASP A 9 11.99 -8.79 -5.69
C ASP A 9 12.68 -10.15 -5.87
N TYR A 10 13.42 -10.28 -6.96
CA TYR A 10 14.02 -11.56 -7.37
C TYR A 10 15.33 -11.81 -6.64
N HIS A 11 15.53 -13.06 -6.23
CA HIS A 11 16.79 -13.48 -5.64
C HIS A 11 17.83 -13.69 -6.74
N GLY A 12 19.08 -13.28 -6.49
CA GLY A 12 20.17 -13.46 -7.44
C GLY A 12 20.39 -12.27 -8.39
N ARG A 13 20.52 -12.55 -9.70
CA ARG A 13 20.93 -11.54 -10.69
C ARG A 13 19.78 -10.82 -11.40
N GLN A 14 18.56 -11.21 -11.14
CA GLN A 14 17.40 -10.58 -11.78
C GLN A 14 17.07 -9.25 -11.10
N VAL A 15 16.70 -8.28 -11.92
CA VAL A 15 16.29 -6.95 -11.44
C VAL A 15 14.87 -7.01 -10.90
N GLY A 16 14.65 -6.56 -9.68
CA GLY A 16 13.32 -6.48 -9.07
C GLY A 16 12.39 -5.51 -9.82
N GLN A 17 11.08 -5.70 -9.69
CA GLN A 17 10.09 -4.92 -10.45
C GLN A 17 10.16 -3.42 -10.16
N ALA A 18 10.44 -2.99 -8.93
CA ALA A 18 10.58 -1.57 -8.61
C ALA A 18 11.77 -0.94 -9.36
N GLU A 19 12.92 -1.62 -9.38
CA GLU A 19 14.11 -1.16 -10.12
C GLU A 19 13.85 -1.18 -11.64
N TRP A 20 13.23 -2.23 -12.16
CA TRP A 20 12.89 -2.34 -13.57
C TRP A 20 11.99 -1.19 -14.02
N LEU A 21 10.93 -0.87 -13.26
CA LEU A 21 10.04 0.25 -13.54
C LEU A 21 10.78 1.60 -13.47
N ALA A 22 11.63 1.79 -12.47
CA ALA A 22 12.43 3.00 -12.34
C ALA A 22 13.27 3.26 -13.61
N LYS A 23 13.98 2.24 -14.09
CA LYS A 23 14.78 2.30 -15.32
C LYS A 23 13.94 2.59 -16.55
N HIS A 24 12.81 1.91 -16.72
CA HIS A 24 11.93 2.09 -17.89
C HIS A 24 11.24 3.45 -17.95
N LEU A 25 10.90 4.02 -16.78
CA LEU A 25 10.28 5.33 -16.67
C LEU A 25 11.29 6.48 -16.63
N GLY A 26 12.59 6.18 -16.54
CA GLY A 26 13.62 7.20 -16.34
C GLY A 26 13.51 7.89 -14.98
N TYR A 27 13.03 7.19 -13.96
CA TYR A 27 12.94 7.71 -12.60
C TYR A 27 14.22 7.35 -11.83
N PRO A 28 14.92 8.33 -11.24
CA PRO A 28 16.23 8.10 -10.66
C PRO A 28 16.22 7.38 -9.30
N TYR A 29 15.07 7.31 -8.65
CA TYR A 29 14.98 6.75 -7.28
C TYR A 29 13.97 5.62 -7.19
N PHE A 30 14.38 4.56 -6.54
CA PHE A 30 13.49 3.45 -6.18
C PHE A 30 13.92 2.85 -4.84
N ALA A 31 12.98 2.17 -4.19
CA ALA A 31 13.21 1.35 -3.02
C ALA A 31 12.31 0.11 -3.09
N SER A 32 12.82 -1.03 -2.62
CA SER A 32 12.08 -2.29 -2.51
C SER A 32 12.21 -2.84 -1.11
N PHE A 33 11.11 -3.32 -0.55
CA PHE A 33 11.00 -3.82 0.82
C PHE A 33 10.36 -5.21 0.77
N PRO A 34 11.17 -6.29 0.74
CA PRO A 34 10.65 -7.65 0.76
C PRO A 34 9.78 -7.90 1.99
N THR A 35 8.64 -8.55 1.80
CA THR A 35 7.67 -8.82 2.86
C THR A 35 7.53 -10.30 3.18
N SER A 36 7.40 -11.13 2.14
CA SER A 36 7.26 -12.59 2.25
C SER A 36 7.78 -13.27 0.99
N ARG A 37 8.01 -14.58 1.06
CA ARG A 37 8.28 -15.37 -0.15
C ARG A 37 7.10 -15.26 -1.12
N SER A 38 7.40 -15.16 -2.41
CA SER A 38 6.36 -15.19 -3.45
C SER A 38 5.75 -16.60 -3.53
N HIS A 39 4.42 -16.63 -3.64
CA HIS A 39 3.66 -17.85 -3.93
C HIS A 39 3.42 -18.04 -5.44
N MET A 40 3.75 -17.03 -6.24
CA MET A 40 3.54 -17.03 -7.71
C MET A 40 4.82 -17.32 -8.48
N VAL A 41 5.96 -16.91 -7.94
CA VAL A 41 7.26 -16.99 -8.61
C VAL A 41 8.28 -17.62 -7.69
N GLU A 42 8.89 -18.70 -8.15
CA GLU A 42 10.01 -19.33 -7.46
C GLU A 42 11.21 -18.37 -7.42
N ASP A 43 11.99 -18.42 -6.34
CA ASP A 43 13.16 -17.55 -6.13
C ASP A 43 12.87 -16.04 -6.13
N ALA A 44 11.65 -15.65 -5.75
CA ALA A 44 11.28 -14.26 -5.54
C ALA A 44 10.60 -14.03 -4.19
N SER A 45 10.71 -12.81 -3.70
CA SER A 45 9.91 -12.28 -2.60
C SER A 45 8.83 -11.35 -3.15
N LEU A 46 7.67 -11.32 -2.50
CA LEU A 46 6.73 -10.22 -2.62
C LEU A 46 7.30 -9.02 -1.87
N ALA A 47 7.13 -7.85 -2.42
CA ALA A 47 7.67 -6.62 -1.86
C ALA A 47 6.69 -5.45 -1.96
N LEU A 48 6.89 -4.46 -1.10
CA LEU A 48 6.40 -3.10 -1.29
C LEU A 48 7.45 -2.30 -2.04
N GLY A 49 7.08 -1.70 -3.17
CA GLY A 49 7.99 -0.90 -3.99
C GLY A 49 7.61 0.58 -4.00
N ILE A 50 8.62 1.44 -4.05
CA ILE A 50 8.45 2.88 -4.29
C ILE A 50 9.35 3.26 -5.46
N VAL A 51 8.79 3.94 -6.46
CA VAL A 51 9.54 4.46 -7.62
C VAL A 51 9.24 5.95 -7.73
N SER A 52 10.26 6.80 -7.77
CA SER A 52 10.10 8.24 -7.65
C SER A 52 11.04 9.05 -8.54
N ARG A 53 10.58 10.24 -8.94
CA ARG A 53 11.45 11.29 -9.52
C ARG A 53 12.21 12.05 -8.44
N PHE A 54 11.79 11.94 -7.20
CA PHE A 54 12.33 12.64 -6.05
C PHE A 54 13.09 11.67 -5.14
N PRO A 55 14.16 12.12 -4.47
CA PRO A 55 14.86 11.30 -3.49
C PRO A 55 13.92 10.72 -2.43
N ILE A 56 14.06 9.42 -2.18
CA ILE A 56 13.36 8.72 -1.11
C ILE A 56 14.23 8.78 0.14
N ARG A 57 13.69 9.27 1.26
CA ARG A 57 14.39 9.47 2.54
C ARG A 57 13.73 8.68 3.65
N ASP A 58 14.52 8.19 4.58
CA ASP A 58 14.08 7.60 5.86
C ASP A 58 13.00 6.52 5.72
N ALA A 59 13.02 5.78 4.61
CA ALA A 59 12.03 4.77 4.31
C ALA A 59 12.27 3.52 5.14
N VAL A 60 11.30 3.16 6.00
CA VAL A 60 11.36 2.02 6.90
C VAL A 60 10.13 1.14 6.72
N TYR A 61 10.36 -0.15 6.51
CA TYR A 61 9.32 -1.17 6.50
C TYR A 61 8.89 -1.54 7.92
N LYS A 62 7.59 -1.60 8.16
CA LYS A 62 6.96 -2.05 9.39
C LYS A 62 6.03 -3.23 9.12
N GLN A 63 6.40 -4.38 9.64
CA GLN A 63 5.60 -5.60 9.48
C GLN A 63 4.40 -5.59 10.43
N PHE A 64 3.24 -6.02 9.94
CA PHE A 64 2.07 -6.27 10.78
C PHE A 64 2.23 -7.55 11.59
N PRO A 65 1.70 -7.60 12.82
CA PRO A 65 1.57 -8.85 13.56
C PRO A 65 0.74 -9.85 12.74
N ASN A 66 1.35 -10.95 12.34
CA ASN A 66 0.68 -11.97 11.52
C ASN A 66 0.17 -13.10 12.43
N PRO A 67 -1.15 -13.35 12.50
CA PRO A 67 -1.73 -14.41 13.31
C PRO A 67 -1.52 -15.82 12.71
N ARG A 68 -0.81 -15.95 11.58
CA ARG A 68 -0.47 -17.22 10.92
C ARG A 68 -1.70 -18.07 10.59
N LEU A 69 -2.74 -17.42 10.08
CA LEU A 69 -3.97 -18.11 9.67
C LEU A 69 -3.70 -19.10 8.55
N ARG A 70 -4.43 -20.21 8.58
CA ARG A 70 -4.41 -21.23 7.53
C ARG A 70 -5.82 -21.62 7.15
N VAL A 71 -6.05 -21.88 5.88
CA VAL A 71 -7.33 -22.34 5.33
C VAL A 71 -7.08 -23.26 4.15
N VAL A 72 -8.01 -24.14 3.88
CA VAL A 72 -7.98 -24.92 2.63
C VAL A 72 -8.59 -24.06 1.53
N GLY A 73 -7.81 -23.81 0.50
CA GLY A 73 -8.23 -23.06 -0.68
C GLY A 73 -9.25 -23.81 -1.54
N PRO A 74 -9.84 -23.16 -2.54
CA PRO A 74 -10.93 -23.72 -3.34
C PRO A 74 -10.56 -24.98 -4.13
N ASN A 75 -9.27 -25.17 -4.43
CA ASN A 75 -8.76 -26.35 -5.14
C ASN A 75 -8.14 -27.41 -4.20
N GLY A 76 -8.33 -27.26 -2.88
CA GLY A 76 -7.81 -28.19 -1.87
C GLY A 76 -6.37 -27.92 -1.42
N GLU A 77 -5.72 -26.87 -1.92
CA GLU A 77 -4.40 -26.43 -1.48
C GLU A 77 -4.45 -25.74 -0.10
N ASN A 78 -3.35 -25.81 0.63
CA ASN A 78 -3.24 -25.11 1.90
C ASN A 78 -2.81 -23.66 1.68
N TRP A 79 -3.66 -22.72 2.01
CA TRP A 79 -3.33 -21.29 2.05
C TRP A 79 -2.88 -20.90 3.45
N GLU A 80 -1.78 -20.16 3.49
CA GLU A 80 -1.28 -19.55 4.71
C GLU A 80 -1.24 -18.02 4.54
N LEU A 81 -1.59 -17.30 5.60
CA LEU A 81 -1.53 -15.83 5.59
C LEU A 81 -0.09 -15.36 5.51
N HIS A 82 0.28 -14.73 4.38
CA HIS A 82 1.60 -14.17 4.14
C HIS A 82 1.87 -12.95 5.01
N ASP A 83 3.14 -12.68 5.30
CA ASP A 83 3.53 -11.47 6.00
C ASP A 83 3.22 -10.24 5.14
N LYS A 84 2.60 -9.26 5.74
CA LYS A 84 2.22 -7.98 5.15
C LYS A 84 2.65 -6.84 6.07
N GLY A 85 2.62 -5.63 5.56
CA GLY A 85 3.02 -4.46 6.32
C GLY A 85 2.93 -3.19 5.48
N TYR A 86 3.65 -2.18 5.91
CA TYR A 86 3.71 -0.89 5.23
C TYR A 86 5.09 -0.26 5.39
N VAL A 87 5.40 0.64 4.48
CA VAL A 87 6.59 1.48 4.51
C VAL A 87 6.17 2.88 4.90
N VAL A 88 6.89 3.48 5.83
CA VAL A 88 6.82 4.91 6.14
C VAL A 88 8.10 5.55 5.64
N GLY A 89 8.02 6.68 4.95
CA GLY A 89 9.18 7.42 4.45
C GLY A 89 8.82 8.83 4.03
N GLN A 90 9.74 9.48 3.34
CA GLN A 90 9.56 10.84 2.84
C GLN A 90 10.12 10.96 1.42
N LEU A 91 9.54 11.86 0.63
CA LEU A 91 10.11 12.33 -0.63
C LEU A 91 10.65 13.75 -0.43
N ASP A 92 11.90 13.94 -0.82
CA ASP A 92 12.54 15.25 -0.85
C ASP A 92 12.21 15.94 -2.17
N LEU A 93 11.29 16.91 -2.13
CA LEU A 93 10.82 17.62 -3.32
C LEU A 93 11.76 18.77 -3.74
N GLY A 94 12.83 19.02 -2.98
CA GLY A 94 13.77 20.11 -3.19
C GLY A 94 13.31 21.47 -2.62
N TRP A 95 12.02 21.69 -2.50
CA TRP A 95 11.40 22.86 -1.86
C TRP A 95 10.65 22.50 -0.57
N GLY A 96 10.60 21.25 -0.22
CA GLY A 96 9.93 20.72 0.98
C GLY A 96 9.93 19.21 0.97
N THR A 97 9.31 18.61 1.98
CA THR A 97 9.18 17.16 2.12
C THR A 97 7.72 16.74 1.99
N LEU A 98 7.49 15.57 1.39
CA LEU A 98 6.20 14.91 1.33
C LEU A 98 6.29 13.60 2.12
N GLY A 99 5.53 13.49 3.19
CA GLY A 99 5.40 12.24 3.93
C GLY A 99 4.69 11.18 3.10
N LEU A 100 5.17 9.95 3.18
CA LEU A 100 4.66 8.83 2.37
C LEU A 100 4.42 7.60 3.22
N VAL A 101 3.25 6.96 3.01
CA VAL A 101 2.97 5.61 3.47
C VAL A 101 2.60 4.75 2.27
N ASN A 102 3.28 3.61 2.09
CA ASN A 102 2.93 2.60 1.10
C ASN A 102 2.63 1.29 1.83
N GLY A 103 1.43 0.72 1.71
CA GLY A 103 1.00 -0.40 2.52
C GLY A 103 0.23 -1.47 1.77
N HIS A 104 0.28 -2.69 2.33
CA HIS A 104 -0.51 -3.82 1.88
C HIS A 104 -1.01 -4.60 3.09
N CYS A 105 -2.33 -4.61 3.30
CA CYS A 105 -2.98 -5.29 4.40
C CYS A 105 -3.34 -6.73 4.05
N PHE A 106 -3.71 -7.51 5.06
CA PHE A 106 -4.07 -8.92 4.88
C PHE A 106 -5.35 -9.10 4.07
N PRO A 107 -5.41 -10.04 3.11
CA PRO A 107 -6.62 -10.40 2.36
C PRO A 107 -7.53 -11.32 3.18
N LEU A 108 -8.05 -10.83 4.30
CA LEU A 108 -8.76 -11.61 5.32
C LEU A 108 -10.05 -12.26 4.84
N GLN A 109 -10.66 -11.73 3.78
CA GLN A 109 -11.83 -12.33 3.13
C GLN A 109 -11.56 -13.75 2.61
N HIS A 110 -10.33 -14.07 2.22
CA HIS A 110 -9.94 -15.42 1.79
C HIS A 110 -9.86 -16.42 2.96
N PHE A 111 -9.75 -15.91 4.18
CA PHE A 111 -9.71 -16.69 5.41
C PHE A 111 -11.05 -16.69 6.15
N GLY A 112 -12.08 -16.05 5.59
CA GLY A 112 -13.42 -15.98 6.19
C GLY A 112 -13.47 -15.17 7.50
N ILE A 113 -12.50 -14.28 7.74
CA ILE A 113 -12.37 -13.51 8.98
C ILE A 113 -12.58 -12.02 8.70
N SER A 114 -13.31 -11.36 9.60
CA SER A 114 -13.49 -9.91 9.52
C SER A 114 -12.21 -9.17 9.91
N PRO A 115 -11.82 -8.11 9.18
CA PRO A 115 -10.70 -7.26 9.56
C PRO A 115 -10.96 -6.48 10.87
N THR A 116 -12.19 -6.43 11.34
CA THR A 116 -12.57 -5.79 12.62
C THR A 116 -12.38 -6.71 13.84
N GLU A 117 -11.98 -7.96 13.63
CA GLU A 117 -11.73 -8.88 14.74
C GLU A 117 -10.60 -8.38 15.65
N PRO A 118 -10.69 -8.59 16.97
CA PRO A 118 -9.72 -8.06 17.94
C PRO A 118 -8.27 -8.46 17.67
N VAL A 119 -8.01 -9.59 17.04
CA VAL A 119 -6.67 -10.07 16.70
C VAL A 119 -5.94 -9.09 15.75
N PHE A 120 -6.68 -8.31 14.95
CA PHE A 120 -6.11 -7.32 14.02
C PHE A 120 -6.04 -5.90 14.60
N ALA A 121 -6.53 -5.68 15.82
CA ALA A 121 -6.57 -4.35 16.42
C ALA A 121 -5.18 -3.71 16.53
N GLN A 122 -4.12 -4.50 16.76
CA GLN A 122 -2.75 -3.99 16.81
C GLN A 122 -2.28 -3.51 15.43
N MET A 123 -2.58 -4.26 14.36
CA MET A 123 -2.28 -3.87 12.97
C MET A 123 -2.88 -2.50 12.64
N TRP A 124 -4.18 -2.32 12.92
CA TRP A 124 -4.87 -1.05 12.64
C TRP A 124 -4.35 0.10 13.50
N ARG A 125 -4.02 -0.16 14.77
CA ARG A 125 -3.41 0.87 15.64
C ARG A 125 -2.04 1.32 15.11
N MET A 126 -1.19 0.38 14.66
CA MET A 126 0.12 0.71 14.09
C MET A 126 -0.03 1.60 12.85
N LEU A 127 -0.84 1.17 11.88
CA LEU A 127 -1.07 1.93 10.64
C LEU A 127 -1.70 3.30 10.93
N THR A 128 -2.72 3.36 11.80
CA THR A 128 -3.37 4.61 12.21
C THR A 128 -2.37 5.58 12.84
N ALA A 129 -1.56 5.11 13.79
CA ALA A 129 -0.60 5.95 14.51
C ALA A 129 0.42 6.57 13.55
N ASP A 130 0.96 5.78 12.61
CA ASP A 130 1.93 6.28 11.66
C ASP A 130 1.31 7.21 10.61
N LEU A 131 0.11 6.92 10.09
CA LEU A 131 -0.60 7.84 9.20
C LEU A 131 -0.81 9.20 9.88
N LEU A 132 -1.26 9.20 11.14
CA LEU A 132 -1.47 10.44 11.90
C LEU A 132 -0.15 11.17 12.17
N ALA A 133 0.93 10.46 12.51
CA ALA A 133 2.24 11.05 12.73
C ALA A 133 2.80 11.69 11.45
N VAL A 134 2.70 11.00 10.32
CA VAL A 134 3.13 11.50 9.01
C VAL A 134 2.33 12.74 8.61
N GLY A 135 1.00 12.71 8.76
CA GLY A 135 0.13 13.85 8.46
C GLY A 135 0.36 15.06 9.38
N ALA A 136 0.71 14.82 10.64
CA ALA A 136 1.03 15.90 11.58
C ALA A 136 2.39 16.57 11.28
N ALA A 137 3.31 15.87 10.62
CA ALA A 137 4.61 16.40 10.25
C ALA A 137 4.57 17.32 9.00
N GLY A 138 3.51 17.26 8.19
CA GLY A 138 3.37 18.07 6.97
C GLY A 138 2.53 17.43 5.87
N PRO A 139 2.68 17.87 4.63
CA PRO A 139 1.99 17.26 3.49
C PRO A 139 2.25 15.76 3.44
N ALA A 140 1.20 14.96 3.27
CA ALA A 140 1.28 13.52 3.37
C ALA A 140 0.38 12.80 2.36
N LEU A 141 0.89 11.72 1.78
CA LEU A 141 0.16 10.79 0.93
C LEU A 141 0.30 9.36 1.48
N ALA A 142 -0.76 8.57 1.32
CA ALA A 142 -0.69 7.15 1.55
C ALA A 142 -1.30 6.40 0.36
N ALA A 143 -0.62 5.36 -0.13
CA ALA A 143 -1.12 4.43 -1.13
C ALA A 143 -1.19 3.04 -0.50
N VAL A 144 -2.39 2.51 -0.30
CA VAL A 144 -2.59 1.31 0.51
C VAL A 144 -3.61 0.39 -0.14
N ASP A 145 -3.24 -0.85 -0.39
CA ASP A 145 -4.20 -1.93 -0.55
C ASP A 145 -4.65 -2.39 0.84
N LEU A 146 -5.86 -2.03 1.23
CA LEU A 146 -6.45 -2.46 2.51
C LEU A 146 -7.08 -3.84 2.45
N ASN A 147 -7.27 -4.40 1.25
CA ASN A 147 -8.06 -5.62 1.05
C ASN A 147 -9.47 -5.57 1.67
N TYR A 148 -10.00 -4.36 1.91
CA TYR A 148 -11.28 -4.13 2.57
C TYR A 148 -11.98 -2.88 2.07
N ALA A 149 -13.29 -2.99 1.79
CA ALA A 149 -14.05 -1.93 1.14
C ALA A 149 -14.49 -0.78 2.06
N ARG A 150 -14.61 -1.03 3.36
CA ARG A 150 -15.17 -0.06 4.30
C ARG A 150 -14.07 0.56 5.17
N ILE A 151 -13.19 1.34 4.53
CA ILE A 151 -12.05 1.98 5.20
C ILE A 151 -12.44 2.74 6.48
N ARG A 152 -13.64 3.33 6.51
CA ARG A 152 -14.13 4.10 7.67
C ARG A 152 -14.36 3.24 8.91
N ASP A 153 -14.55 1.92 8.77
CA ASP A 153 -14.65 1.00 9.90
C ASP A 153 -13.29 0.74 10.58
N LEU A 154 -12.20 0.92 9.84
CA LEU A 154 -10.85 0.56 10.25
C LEU A 154 -9.99 1.77 10.63
N LEU A 155 -10.07 2.83 9.85
CA LEU A 155 -9.23 4.02 9.97
C LEU A 155 -10.07 5.26 10.38
N VAL A 156 -10.96 5.09 11.37
CA VAL A 156 -11.89 6.13 11.84
C VAL A 156 -11.15 7.43 12.17
N ASP A 157 -10.05 7.33 12.92
CA ASP A 157 -9.30 8.51 13.38
C ASP A 157 -8.52 9.18 12.24
N VAL A 158 -8.10 8.43 11.24
CA VAL A 158 -7.39 8.95 10.05
C VAL A 158 -8.34 9.77 9.18
N LEU A 159 -9.59 9.31 9.02
CA LEU A 159 -10.60 9.92 8.15
C LEU A 159 -11.51 10.93 8.85
N ARG A 160 -11.14 11.39 10.05
CA ARG A 160 -11.81 12.54 10.70
C ARG A 160 -11.60 13.81 9.88
N PRO A 161 -12.58 14.74 9.87
CA PRO A 161 -12.41 16.06 9.24
C PRO A 161 -11.08 16.73 9.65
N GLY A 162 -10.39 17.33 8.69
CA GLY A 162 -9.12 18.02 8.92
C GLY A 162 -7.88 17.10 9.01
N ARG A 163 -7.97 15.85 8.56
CA ARG A 163 -6.82 14.91 8.57
C ARG A 163 -6.53 14.37 7.17
N TYR A 164 -7.17 13.27 6.81
CA TYR A 164 -6.99 12.64 5.50
C TYR A 164 -8.30 12.54 4.75
N PHE A 165 -8.19 12.59 3.43
CA PHE A 165 -9.27 12.37 2.48
C PHE A 165 -8.92 11.18 1.59
N ASN A 166 -9.95 10.45 1.12
CA ASN A 166 -9.81 9.39 0.14
C ASN A 166 -9.97 9.94 -1.28
N ALA A 167 -8.98 9.76 -2.14
CA ALA A 167 -9.02 10.26 -3.52
C ALA A 167 -10.06 9.55 -4.40
N PHE A 168 -10.45 8.32 -4.06
CA PHE A 168 -11.35 7.47 -4.85
C PHE A 168 -12.66 7.13 -4.14
N ASP A 169 -13.18 8.01 -3.30
CA ASP A 169 -14.31 7.70 -2.42
C ASP A 169 -15.46 7.01 -3.18
N GLY A 170 -15.68 5.72 -2.89
CA GLY A 170 -16.68 4.87 -3.53
C GLY A 170 -16.35 4.37 -4.95
N THR A 171 -15.18 4.68 -5.51
CA THR A 171 -14.80 4.20 -6.85
C THR A 171 -14.22 2.79 -6.76
N PRO A 172 -14.76 1.80 -7.50
CA PRO A 172 -14.21 0.45 -7.52
C PRO A 172 -12.77 0.41 -8.04
N THR A 173 -11.93 -0.38 -7.39
CA THR A 173 -10.53 -0.61 -7.78
C THR A 173 -10.24 -2.07 -8.14
N THR A 174 -11.27 -2.92 -8.11
CA THR A 174 -11.19 -4.32 -8.50
C THR A 174 -12.26 -4.67 -9.53
N PRO A 175 -12.05 -5.71 -10.37
CA PRO A 175 -13.03 -6.17 -11.34
C PRO A 175 -14.38 -6.59 -10.73
N GLN A 176 -14.39 -6.95 -9.44
CA GLN A 176 -15.60 -7.30 -8.69
C GLN A 176 -16.46 -6.08 -8.28
N GLY A 177 -16.07 -4.87 -8.69
CA GLY A 177 -16.80 -3.66 -8.36
C GLY A 177 -16.60 -3.16 -6.92
N VAL A 178 -15.51 -3.56 -6.28
CA VAL A 178 -15.18 -3.21 -4.89
C VAL A 178 -13.97 -2.29 -4.84
N GLN A 179 -14.01 -1.26 -3.99
CA GLN A 179 -12.83 -0.48 -3.66
C GLN A 179 -12.02 -1.22 -2.59
N LYS A 180 -10.76 -1.58 -2.86
CA LYS A 180 -9.80 -2.13 -1.92
C LYS A 180 -8.54 -1.32 -1.82
N ASP A 181 -8.22 -0.57 -2.88
CA ASP A 181 -7.05 0.29 -3.00
C ASP A 181 -7.43 1.73 -2.68
N TYR A 182 -6.59 2.39 -1.91
CA TYR A 182 -6.83 3.73 -1.42
C TYR A 182 -5.61 4.61 -1.64
N ILE A 183 -5.83 5.81 -2.18
CA ILE A 183 -4.86 6.90 -2.10
C ILE A 183 -5.45 7.92 -1.13
N LEU A 184 -4.83 8.02 0.05
CA LEU A 184 -5.20 9.00 1.06
C LEU A 184 -4.26 10.20 0.96
N TYR A 185 -4.81 11.39 1.13
CA TYR A 185 -4.05 12.65 1.11
C TYR A 185 -4.41 13.55 2.28
N GLY A 186 -3.40 14.20 2.86
CA GLY A 186 -3.56 15.12 3.98
C GLY A 186 -4.25 16.42 3.60
N GLU A 187 -4.79 17.13 4.58
CA GLU A 187 -5.59 18.36 4.40
C GLU A 187 -4.85 19.48 3.64
N SER A 188 -3.52 19.55 3.76
CA SER A 188 -2.69 20.55 3.06
C SER A 188 -2.49 20.29 1.57
N ILE A 189 -3.03 19.19 1.06
CA ILE A 189 -2.90 18.76 -0.34
C ILE A 189 -4.26 18.90 -1.02
N ARG A 190 -4.29 19.46 -2.23
CA ARG A 190 -5.49 19.55 -3.05
C ARG A 190 -5.51 18.51 -4.15
N LEU A 191 -6.52 17.64 -4.16
CA LEU A 191 -6.76 16.69 -5.24
C LEU A 191 -7.17 17.44 -6.52
N LEU A 192 -6.56 17.11 -7.65
CA LEU A 192 -6.87 17.66 -8.97
C LEU A 192 -7.66 16.66 -9.83
N THR A 193 -7.12 15.47 -10.03
CA THR A 193 -7.73 14.45 -10.88
C THR A 193 -7.48 13.05 -10.32
N THR A 194 -8.36 12.13 -10.67
CA THR A 194 -8.20 10.70 -10.40
C THR A 194 -8.47 9.89 -11.67
N THR A 195 -7.82 8.74 -11.77
CA THR A 195 -8.05 7.76 -12.84
C THR A 195 -7.94 6.36 -12.25
N VAL A 196 -8.88 5.49 -12.60
CA VAL A 196 -8.81 4.05 -12.33
C VAL A 196 -8.84 3.35 -13.69
N ALA A 197 -7.83 2.54 -13.96
CA ALA A 197 -7.71 1.82 -15.23
C ALA A 197 -7.54 0.32 -14.98
N SER A 198 -8.29 -0.49 -15.74
CA SER A 198 -8.14 -1.94 -15.69
C SER A 198 -6.72 -2.34 -16.12
N THR A 199 -6.21 -3.37 -15.46
CA THR A 199 -4.92 -3.99 -15.75
C THR A 199 -5.13 -5.48 -16.04
N GLY A 200 -4.05 -6.22 -16.23
CA GLY A 200 -4.11 -7.69 -16.27
C GLY A 200 -4.16 -8.36 -14.91
N SER A 201 -4.20 -7.56 -13.82
CA SER A 201 -4.28 -8.01 -12.43
C SER A 201 -5.74 -8.06 -11.95
N ASP A 202 -5.97 -8.67 -10.79
CA ASP A 202 -7.21 -8.61 -10.01
C ASP A 202 -7.41 -7.26 -9.29
N HIS A 203 -6.45 -6.34 -9.42
CA HIS A 203 -6.55 -4.94 -9.01
C HIS A 203 -6.32 -3.99 -10.19
N SER A 204 -7.00 -2.84 -10.15
CA SER A 204 -6.85 -1.77 -11.14
C SER A 204 -5.64 -0.89 -10.82
N TYR A 205 -5.08 -0.28 -11.86
CA TYR A 205 -4.15 0.84 -11.68
C TYR A 205 -4.90 2.08 -11.19
N CYS A 206 -4.48 2.62 -10.06
CA CYS A 206 -5.06 3.79 -9.42
C CYS A 206 -4.09 4.97 -9.52
N GLN A 207 -4.55 6.10 -10.07
CA GLN A 207 -3.76 7.32 -10.20
C GLN A 207 -4.50 8.52 -9.63
N ALA A 208 -3.78 9.37 -8.90
CA ALA A 208 -4.29 10.67 -8.47
C ALA A 208 -3.22 11.74 -8.72
N SER A 209 -3.67 12.94 -9.12
CA SER A 209 -2.83 14.12 -9.30
C SER A 209 -3.17 15.15 -8.24
N PHE A 210 -2.15 15.79 -7.70
CA PHE A 210 -2.29 16.72 -6.58
C PHE A 210 -1.56 18.04 -6.81
N LEU A 211 -2.07 19.08 -6.18
CA LEU A 211 -1.38 20.36 -5.97
C LEU A 211 -0.98 20.45 -4.48
N MET A 212 0.28 20.79 -4.25
CA MET A 212 0.87 20.99 -2.92
C MET A 212 1.38 22.43 -2.78
#